data_9333ad4b2420acd4e5466fde4eeb24f7
#
_entry.id   9333ad4b2420acd4e5466fde4eeb24f7
#
_cell.length_a   1.000
_cell.length_b   1.000
_cell.length_c   1.000
_cell.angle_alpha   90.00
_cell.angle_beta   90.00
_cell.angle_gamma   90.00
#
_symmetry.space_group_name_H-M   'P 1'
#
loop_
_entity.id
_entity.type
_entity.pdbx_description
1 polymer ?
#
loop_
_entity_poly.entity_id
_entity_poly.type
_entity_poly.pdbx_seq_one_letter_code
_entity_poly.pdbx_strand_id
1 'polypeptide(L)'
;QKHATQKELESWQGQREFFDFNWDFNPDSVRNLARRAALASSPLQIIADVEPRVAEYLCEPYLPRGMITILAGVAGQGKTKLALWLASQVSNGSLMPDGEPGTVFYFTVENDESIVLRPRLEAMGANLEKIVIQRSDTPQTTLGDPALAEMTSLYGYKPDLIVFDPVQSYLGRKCDMNRTDDVRRVMDKLNKVVRTT
;
A
#
# COMPACT_ATOMS: atom_id res chain seq x y z
N GLN A 1 34.01 10.82 18.85
CA GLN A 1 34.60 10.95 17.50
C GLN A 1 35.36 12.26 17.47
N LYS A 2 36.70 12.19 17.35
CA LYS A 2 37.55 13.38 17.25
C LYS A 2 37.43 13.89 15.82
N HIS A 3 37.00 15.13 15.66
CA HIS A 3 37.08 15.83 14.38
C HIS A 3 38.56 16.11 14.07
N ALA A 4 38.98 15.77 12.85
CA ALA A 4 40.33 16.12 12.38
C ALA A 4 40.50 17.64 12.41
N THR A 5 41.62 18.09 12.94
CA THR A 5 41.95 19.51 13.00
C THR A 5 42.40 20.02 11.64
N GLN A 6 42.29 21.34 11.42
CA GLN A 6 42.75 22.01 10.20
C GLN A 6 44.21 21.63 9.85
N LYS A 7 45.05 21.49 10.87
CA LYS A 7 46.47 21.13 10.74
C LYS A 7 46.69 19.68 10.30
N GLU A 8 45.82 18.76 10.72
CA GLU A 8 45.83 17.38 10.25
C GLU A 8 45.37 17.27 8.80
N LEU A 9 44.42 18.07 8.38
CA LEU A 9 43.97 18.16 6.98
C LEU A 9 45.04 18.71 6.05
N GLU A 10 45.78 19.73 6.50
CA GLU A 10 46.94 20.30 5.77
C GLU A 10 48.12 19.31 5.68
N SER A 11 48.34 18.52 6.72
CA SER A 11 49.35 17.43 6.72
C SER A 11 49.01 16.33 5.71
N TRP A 12 47.73 16.01 5.57
CA TRP A 12 47.24 15.06 4.58
C TRP A 12 47.38 15.58 3.13
N GLN A 13 47.23 16.87 2.93
CA GLN A 13 47.46 17.51 1.62
C GLN A 13 48.94 17.46 1.22
N GLY A 14 49.89 17.59 2.18
CA GLY A 14 51.32 17.49 1.93
C GLY A 14 51.80 16.06 1.58
N GLN A 15 51.06 15.04 1.97
CA GLN A 15 51.38 13.64 1.61
C GLN A 15 50.85 13.24 0.21
N ARG A 16 50.15 14.13 -0.45
CA ARG A 16 49.54 13.90 -1.78
C ARG A 16 50.60 13.65 -2.88
N GLU A 17 51.75 14.27 -2.79
CA GLU A 17 52.85 14.12 -3.76
C GLU A 17 53.52 12.75 -3.71
N PHE A 18 53.33 11.98 -2.63
CA PHE A 18 54.04 10.71 -2.42
C PHE A 18 53.32 9.50 -3.02
N PHE A 19 52.03 9.61 -3.37
CA PHE A 19 51.22 8.47 -3.81
C PHE A 19 50.50 8.73 -5.12
N ASP A 20 50.88 9.39 -6.05
CA ASP A 20 50.27 9.58 -7.40
C ASP A 20 48.76 9.27 -7.48
N PHE A 21 48.04 9.50 -6.37
CA PHE A 21 46.61 9.35 -6.23
C PHE A 21 45.96 10.70 -6.50
N ASN A 22 45.39 10.83 -7.69
CA ASN A 22 44.60 12.00 -8.09
C ASN A 22 43.27 12.05 -7.30
N TRP A 23 43.37 12.40 -6.01
CA TRP A 23 42.22 12.67 -5.16
C TRP A 23 41.79 14.11 -5.37
N ASP A 24 40.79 14.33 -6.22
CA ASP A 24 40.09 15.61 -6.23
C ASP A 24 39.34 15.74 -4.89
N PHE A 25 40.04 16.22 -3.88
CA PHE A 25 39.45 16.49 -2.57
C PHE A 25 38.58 17.74 -2.68
N ASN A 26 37.33 17.53 -2.95
CA ASN A 26 36.30 18.56 -2.88
C ASN A 26 35.70 18.55 -1.46
N PRO A 27 35.94 19.62 -0.63
CA PRO A 27 35.35 19.70 0.72
C PRO A 27 33.85 19.55 0.76
N ASP A 28 33.15 19.98 -0.27
CA ASP A 28 31.72 19.84 -0.40
C ASP A 28 31.29 18.37 -0.63
N SER A 29 32.07 17.59 -1.33
CA SER A 29 31.88 16.15 -1.49
C SER A 29 31.99 15.43 -0.17
N VAL A 30 32.97 15.77 0.68
CA VAL A 30 33.14 15.18 2.03
C VAL A 30 32.00 15.58 2.96
N ARG A 31 31.59 16.86 2.94
CA ARG A 31 30.41 17.32 3.71
C ARG A 31 29.15 16.60 3.29
N ASN A 32 28.94 16.41 2.00
CA ASN A 32 27.79 15.67 1.47
C ASN A 32 27.84 14.19 1.88
N LEU A 33 29.01 13.56 1.85
CA LEU A 33 29.18 12.17 2.29
C LEU A 33 28.92 12.03 3.80
N ALA A 34 29.45 12.93 4.61
CA ALA A 34 29.22 12.96 6.06
C ALA A 34 27.73 13.19 6.39
N ARG A 35 27.06 14.09 5.65
CA ARG A 35 25.62 14.34 5.77
C ARG A 35 24.80 13.10 5.40
N ARG A 36 25.13 12.42 4.32
CA ARG A 36 24.47 11.16 3.90
C ARG A 36 24.71 10.05 4.91
N ALA A 37 25.92 9.90 5.42
CA ALA A 37 26.23 8.92 6.47
C ALA A 37 25.45 9.20 7.77
N ALA A 38 25.31 10.46 8.18
CA ALA A 38 24.49 10.83 9.33
C ALA A 38 22.99 10.55 9.13
N LEU A 39 22.51 10.65 7.90
CA LEU A 39 21.12 10.33 7.56
C LEU A 39 20.86 8.83 7.42
N ALA A 40 21.87 8.01 7.18
CA ALA A 40 21.72 6.56 6.98
C ALA A 40 21.08 5.83 8.19
N SER A 41 21.27 6.35 9.41
CA SER A 41 20.65 5.86 10.66
C SER A 41 19.45 6.70 11.10
N SER A 42 19.05 7.71 10.32
CA SER A 42 17.92 8.62 10.58
C SER A 42 16.65 8.12 9.91
N PRO A 43 15.45 8.46 10.44
CA PRO A 43 14.20 8.27 9.70
C PRO A 43 14.05 9.23 8.50
N LEU A 44 15.01 10.12 8.28
CA LEU A 44 15.03 11.11 7.20
C LEU A 44 16.00 10.66 6.10
N GLN A 45 15.62 10.91 4.85
CA GLN A 45 16.47 10.67 3.67
C GLN A 45 16.42 11.88 2.71
N ILE A 46 17.45 12.02 1.88
CA ILE A 46 17.48 13.07 0.86
C ILE A 46 16.59 12.61 -0.30
N ILE A 47 15.66 13.46 -0.75
CA ILE A 47 14.71 13.10 -1.82
C ILE A 47 15.42 12.73 -3.14
N ALA A 48 16.59 13.31 -3.41
CA ALA A 48 17.40 12.96 -4.59
C ALA A 48 17.96 11.53 -4.56
N ASP A 49 18.00 10.89 -3.37
CA ASP A 49 18.43 9.50 -3.20
C ASP A 49 17.24 8.51 -3.28
N VAL A 50 16.02 9.02 -3.47
CA VAL A 50 14.82 8.20 -3.66
C VAL A 50 14.68 7.87 -5.15
N GLU A 51 14.70 6.59 -5.48
CA GLU A 51 14.43 6.17 -6.85
C GLU A 51 12.96 6.44 -7.21
N PRO A 52 12.70 7.16 -8.32
CA PRO A 52 11.34 7.39 -8.78
C PRO A 52 10.71 6.06 -9.22
N ARG A 53 9.48 5.83 -8.79
CA ARG A 53 8.69 4.68 -9.23
C ARG A 53 7.45 5.17 -9.96
N VAL A 54 7.11 4.50 -11.05
CA VAL A 54 5.84 4.74 -11.75
C VAL A 54 4.73 4.02 -10.98
N ALA A 55 3.63 4.71 -10.72
CA ALA A 55 2.47 4.08 -10.11
C ALA A 55 1.80 3.14 -11.13
N GLU A 56 1.54 1.91 -10.70
CA GLU A 56 0.73 0.96 -11.47
C GLU A 56 -0.74 1.10 -11.06
N TYR A 57 -1.65 0.87 -12.00
CA TYR A 57 -3.09 1.02 -11.78
C TYR A 57 -3.83 -0.25 -12.18
N LEU A 58 -4.88 -0.59 -11.42
CA LEU A 58 -5.92 -1.51 -11.87
C LEU A 58 -6.94 -0.80 -12.76
N CYS A 59 -7.21 0.46 -12.49
CA CYS A 59 -8.07 1.34 -13.29
C CYS A 59 -7.50 2.76 -13.25
N GLU A 60 -6.81 3.16 -14.29
CA GLU A 60 -6.17 4.48 -14.39
C GLU A 60 -7.21 5.59 -14.62
N PRO A 61 -7.09 6.74 -13.96
CA PRO A 61 -6.15 7.11 -12.91
C PRO A 61 -6.70 6.87 -11.49
N TYR A 62 -7.75 6.07 -11.32
CA TYR A 62 -8.60 6.06 -10.13
C TYR A 62 -8.23 4.99 -9.11
N LEU A 63 -7.68 3.84 -9.54
CA LEU A 63 -7.41 2.70 -8.67
C LEU A 63 -5.94 2.27 -8.75
N PRO A 64 -5.03 2.98 -8.06
CA PRO A 64 -3.62 2.63 -8.03
C PRO A 64 -3.39 1.34 -7.23
N ARG A 65 -2.46 0.50 -7.69
CA ARG A 65 -2.04 -0.72 -6.99
C ARG A 65 -1.24 -0.39 -5.72
N GLY A 66 -1.41 -1.21 -4.70
CA GLY A 66 -0.70 -1.04 -3.44
C GLY A 66 -1.10 0.23 -2.65
N MET A 67 -2.25 0.81 -2.94
CA MET A 67 -2.78 2.01 -2.26
C MET A 67 -4.24 1.83 -1.86
N ILE A 68 -4.66 2.65 -0.89
CA ILE A 68 -6.06 2.70 -0.46
C ILE A 68 -6.80 3.72 -1.32
N THR A 69 -7.91 3.30 -1.92
CA THR A 69 -8.86 4.17 -2.61
C THR A 69 -10.17 4.21 -1.85
N ILE A 70 -10.73 5.41 -1.63
CA ILE A 70 -12.01 5.60 -0.97
C ILE A 70 -13.06 6.02 -1.98
N LEU A 71 -14.10 5.19 -2.15
CA LEU A 71 -15.26 5.50 -2.95
C LEU A 71 -16.35 6.13 -2.07
N ALA A 72 -16.51 7.46 -2.15
CA ALA A 72 -17.47 8.23 -1.37
C ALA A 72 -18.62 8.75 -2.25
N GLY A 73 -19.78 8.93 -1.65
CA GLY A 73 -20.97 9.48 -2.32
C GLY A 73 -22.23 9.24 -1.52
N VAL A 74 -23.31 9.93 -1.91
CA VAL A 74 -24.63 9.83 -1.27
C VAL A 74 -25.21 8.41 -1.43
N ALA A 75 -26.09 8.00 -0.53
CA ALA A 75 -26.81 6.71 -0.65
C ALA A 75 -27.56 6.61 -1.99
N GLY A 76 -27.62 5.42 -2.57
CA GLY A 76 -28.36 5.16 -3.81
C GLY A 76 -27.63 5.53 -5.12
N GLN A 77 -26.44 6.14 -5.08
CA GLN A 77 -25.69 6.54 -6.28
C GLN A 77 -24.86 5.42 -6.95
N GLY A 78 -25.08 4.18 -6.57
CA GLY A 78 -24.45 3.04 -7.25
C GLY A 78 -23.03 2.70 -6.82
N LYS A 79 -22.57 3.14 -5.63
CA LYS A 79 -21.22 2.80 -5.11
C LYS A 79 -20.98 1.29 -5.09
N THR A 80 -21.87 0.52 -4.50
CA THR A 80 -21.83 -0.95 -4.49
C THR A 80 -21.81 -1.53 -5.91
N LYS A 81 -22.61 -0.97 -6.84
CA LYS A 81 -22.63 -1.42 -8.24
C LYS A 81 -21.27 -1.21 -8.91
N LEU A 82 -20.61 -0.06 -8.67
CA LEU A 82 -19.28 0.22 -9.19
C LEU A 82 -18.23 -0.70 -8.54
N ALA A 83 -18.31 -0.94 -7.23
CA ALA A 83 -17.41 -1.85 -6.52
C ALA A 83 -17.52 -3.30 -7.04
N LEU A 84 -18.75 -3.78 -7.28
CA LEU A 84 -18.99 -5.10 -7.89
C LEU A 84 -18.49 -5.18 -9.33
N TRP A 85 -18.66 -4.10 -10.10
CA TRP A 85 -18.14 -4.04 -11.46
C TRP A 85 -16.58 -4.11 -11.45
N LEU A 86 -15.91 -3.33 -10.60
CA LEU A 86 -14.45 -3.40 -10.43
C LEU A 86 -14.00 -4.83 -10.04
N ALA A 87 -14.70 -5.44 -9.08
CA ALA A 87 -14.44 -6.81 -8.67
C ALA A 87 -14.61 -7.81 -9.84
N SER A 88 -15.64 -7.64 -10.67
CA SER A 88 -15.85 -8.48 -11.85
C SER A 88 -14.74 -8.32 -12.88
N GLN A 89 -14.33 -7.08 -13.16
CA GLN A 89 -13.28 -6.79 -14.15
C GLN A 89 -11.89 -7.27 -13.71
N VAL A 90 -11.58 -7.21 -12.41
CA VAL A 90 -10.34 -7.79 -11.87
C VAL A 90 -10.41 -9.32 -11.93
N SER A 91 -11.52 -9.91 -11.49
CA SER A 91 -11.66 -11.37 -11.43
C SER A 91 -11.62 -12.06 -12.79
N ASN A 92 -12.03 -11.39 -13.86
CA ASN A 92 -11.98 -11.93 -15.23
C ASN A 92 -10.73 -11.49 -16.01
N GLY A 93 -9.81 -10.73 -15.42
CA GLY A 93 -8.57 -10.28 -16.04
C GLY A 93 -8.65 -8.97 -16.83
N SER A 94 -9.86 -8.42 -17.05
CA SER A 94 -10.03 -7.24 -17.93
C SER A 94 -9.34 -5.97 -17.42
N LEU A 95 -9.14 -5.84 -16.11
CA LEU A 95 -8.38 -4.74 -15.48
C LEU A 95 -6.99 -5.17 -15.00
N MET A 96 -6.57 -6.39 -15.29
CA MET A 96 -5.23 -6.86 -14.91
C MET A 96 -4.22 -6.50 -16.02
N PRO A 97 -3.01 -6.05 -15.65
CA PRO A 97 -1.99 -5.64 -16.63
C PRO A 97 -1.55 -6.76 -17.57
N ASP A 98 -1.58 -8.00 -17.08
CA ASP A 98 -1.22 -9.23 -17.82
C ASP A 98 -2.43 -9.88 -18.51
N GLY A 99 -3.64 -9.38 -18.26
CA GLY A 99 -4.90 -9.97 -18.76
C GLY A 99 -5.32 -11.26 -18.04
N GLU A 100 -4.56 -11.72 -17.04
CA GLU A 100 -4.89 -12.92 -16.28
C GLU A 100 -5.89 -12.65 -15.15
N PRO A 101 -6.78 -13.60 -14.83
CA PRO A 101 -7.78 -13.44 -13.77
C PRO A 101 -7.16 -13.17 -12.40
N GLY A 102 -7.41 -11.99 -11.83
CA GLY A 102 -6.94 -11.55 -10.52
C GLY A 102 -7.85 -12.02 -9.37
N THR A 103 -7.30 -12.13 -8.17
CA THR A 103 -8.02 -12.53 -6.97
C THR A 103 -8.62 -11.32 -6.26
N VAL A 104 -9.90 -11.38 -5.93
CA VAL A 104 -10.65 -10.32 -5.24
C VAL A 104 -11.15 -10.82 -3.89
N PHE A 105 -10.88 -10.06 -2.82
CA PHE A 105 -11.52 -10.26 -1.52
C PHE A 105 -12.62 -9.21 -1.36
N TYR A 106 -13.87 -9.64 -1.27
CA TYR A 106 -15.03 -8.76 -1.17
C TYR A 106 -15.72 -8.93 0.19
N PHE A 107 -15.60 -7.93 1.04
CA PHE A 107 -16.21 -7.89 2.37
C PHE A 107 -17.47 -7.04 2.33
N THR A 108 -18.63 -7.65 2.58
CA THR A 108 -19.93 -6.96 2.68
C THR A 108 -20.74 -7.51 3.84
N VAL A 109 -21.56 -6.65 4.43
CA VAL A 109 -22.56 -7.01 5.47
C VAL A 109 -23.96 -6.61 5.06
N GLU A 110 -24.10 -5.89 3.94
CA GLU A 110 -25.41 -5.37 3.50
C GLU A 110 -26.09 -6.28 2.47
N ASN A 111 -25.32 -7.15 1.82
CA ASN A 111 -25.81 -7.93 0.71
C ASN A 111 -25.77 -9.43 1.05
N ASP A 112 -26.91 -10.10 0.96
CA ASP A 112 -26.99 -11.56 1.02
C ASP A 112 -26.16 -12.17 -0.12
N GLU A 113 -25.32 -13.11 0.25
CA GLU A 113 -24.31 -13.72 -0.64
C GLU A 113 -24.97 -14.44 -1.82
N SER A 114 -26.04 -15.19 -1.54
CA SER A 114 -26.72 -16.06 -2.52
C SER A 114 -27.78 -15.33 -3.33
N ILE A 115 -28.51 -14.42 -2.70
CA ILE A 115 -29.67 -13.77 -3.30
C ILE A 115 -29.29 -12.50 -4.05
N VAL A 116 -28.23 -11.79 -3.59
CA VAL A 116 -27.91 -10.46 -4.12
C VAL A 116 -26.52 -10.42 -4.73
N LEU A 117 -25.50 -10.85 -3.99
CA LEU A 117 -24.11 -10.67 -4.38
C LEU A 117 -23.74 -11.53 -5.59
N ARG A 118 -23.94 -12.84 -5.48
CA ARG A 118 -23.62 -13.80 -6.54
C ARG A 118 -24.36 -13.51 -7.86
N PRO A 119 -25.70 -13.33 -7.91
CA PRO A 119 -26.36 -13.05 -9.17
C PRO A 119 -25.92 -11.75 -9.85
N ARG A 120 -25.55 -10.72 -9.07
CA ARG A 120 -25.02 -9.47 -9.63
C ARG A 120 -23.64 -9.65 -10.24
N LEU A 121 -22.75 -10.39 -9.57
CA LEU A 121 -21.42 -10.71 -10.08
C LEU A 121 -21.49 -11.56 -11.36
N GLU A 122 -22.36 -12.57 -11.38
CA GLU A 122 -22.64 -13.40 -12.58
C GLU A 122 -23.11 -12.52 -13.75
N ALA A 123 -24.09 -11.64 -13.50
CA ALA A 123 -24.60 -10.73 -14.52
C ALA A 123 -23.55 -9.71 -15.05
N MET A 124 -22.49 -9.46 -14.28
CA MET A 124 -21.37 -8.59 -14.66
C MET A 124 -20.22 -9.37 -15.31
N GLY A 125 -20.33 -10.67 -15.51
CA GLY A 125 -19.32 -11.51 -16.13
C GLY A 125 -18.11 -11.79 -15.25
N ALA A 126 -18.30 -11.81 -13.92
CA ALA A 126 -17.25 -12.10 -12.97
C ALA A 126 -16.78 -13.57 -13.05
N ASN A 127 -15.49 -13.80 -12.86
CA ASN A 127 -14.98 -15.13 -12.55
C ASN A 127 -15.16 -15.40 -11.05
N LEU A 128 -16.22 -16.14 -10.71
CA LEU A 128 -16.59 -16.39 -9.32
C LEU A 128 -15.56 -17.19 -8.52
N GLU A 129 -14.73 -17.99 -9.18
CA GLU A 129 -13.66 -18.76 -8.53
C GLU A 129 -12.51 -17.85 -8.03
N LYS A 130 -12.47 -16.63 -8.53
CA LYS A 130 -11.48 -15.60 -8.16
C LYS A 130 -12.00 -14.60 -7.14
N ILE A 131 -13.28 -14.73 -6.69
CA ILE A 131 -13.86 -13.84 -5.71
C ILE A 131 -14.07 -14.58 -4.39
N VAL A 132 -13.36 -14.13 -3.37
CA VAL A 132 -13.43 -14.65 -2.01
C VAL A 132 -14.26 -13.68 -1.15
N ILE A 133 -15.23 -14.20 -0.40
CA ILE A 133 -16.07 -13.42 0.50
C ILE A 133 -15.92 -13.92 1.95
N GLN A 134 -16.19 -13.07 2.91
CA GLN A 134 -16.31 -13.50 4.30
C GLN A 134 -17.66 -14.19 4.49
N ARG A 135 -17.66 -15.36 5.09
CA ARG A 135 -18.87 -16.13 5.40
C ARG A 135 -19.71 -15.39 6.45
N SER A 136 -21.01 -15.35 6.24
CA SER A 136 -22.00 -14.71 7.15
C SER A 136 -22.09 -15.37 8.53
N ASP A 137 -21.73 -16.66 8.63
CA ASP A 137 -21.73 -17.44 9.87
C ASP A 137 -20.43 -17.29 10.70
N THR A 138 -19.49 -16.44 10.27
CA THR A 138 -18.21 -16.21 10.96
C THR A 138 -18.19 -14.82 11.62
N PRO A 139 -17.37 -14.63 12.69
CA PRO A 139 -17.17 -13.31 13.27
C PRO A 139 -16.68 -12.31 12.22
N GLN A 140 -17.27 -11.12 12.22
CA GLN A 140 -16.92 -10.07 11.28
C GLN A 140 -15.48 -9.59 11.50
N THR A 141 -14.69 -9.63 10.45
CA THR A 141 -13.34 -9.06 10.41
C THR A 141 -13.38 -7.54 10.55
N THR A 142 -12.37 -6.93 11.13
CA THR A 142 -12.21 -5.48 11.17
C THR A 142 -10.94 -5.07 10.43
N LEU A 143 -10.90 -3.83 9.91
CA LEU A 143 -9.75 -3.29 9.16
C LEU A 143 -8.44 -3.24 9.98
N GLY A 144 -8.55 -3.30 11.29
CA GLY A 144 -7.39 -3.31 12.18
C GLY A 144 -7.00 -4.68 12.71
N ASP A 145 -7.68 -5.73 12.26
CA ASP A 145 -7.46 -7.09 12.72
C ASP A 145 -6.24 -7.71 12.05
N PRO A 146 -5.28 -8.26 12.82
CA PRO A 146 -4.18 -9.04 12.25
C PRO A 146 -4.67 -10.21 11.37
N ALA A 147 -5.84 -10.76 11.67
CA ALA A 147 -6.46 -11.82 10.88
C ALA A 147 -6.66 -11.44 9.40
N LEU A 148 -6.80 -10.15 9.08
CA LEU A 148 -6.88 -9.70 7.68
C LEU A 148 -5.57 -10.01 6.92
N ALA A 149 -4.42 -9.76 7.54
CA ALA A 149 -3.12 -10.10 6.96
C ALA A 149 -2.89 -11.63 6.96
N GLU A 150 -3.39 -12.34 7.97
CA GLU A 150 -3.33 -13.80 8.03
C GLU A 150 -4.22 -14.46 6.98
N MET A 151 -5.42 -13.93 6.73
CA MET A 151 -6.30 -14.41 5.66
C MET A 151 -5.62 -14.37 4.29
N THR A 152 -4.84 -13.32 4.00
CA THR A 152 -4.09 -13.22 2.76
C THR A 152 -2.97 -14.26 2.66
N SER A 153 -2.40 -14.70 3.77
CA SER A 153 -1.34 -15.70 3.80
C SER A 153 -1.85 -17.15 3.89
N LEU A 154 -2.95 -17.38 4.61
CA LEU A 154 -3.52 -18.72 4.82
C LEU A 154 -4.07 -19.35 3.54
N TYR A 155 -4.58 -18.56 2.61
CA TYR A 155 -5.13 -19.06 1.36
C TYR A 155 -4.10 -19.18 0.23
N GLY A 156 -2.83 -18.83 0.48
CA GLY A 156 -1.78 -18.86 -0.56
C GLY A 156 -2.04 -17.89 -1.73
N TYR A 157 -3.06 -17.04 -1.60
CA TYR A 157 -3.47 -16.07 -2.61
C TYR A 157 -3.19 -14.67 -2.10
N LYS A 158 -2.40 -13.92 -2.86
CA LYS A 158 -2.34 -12.47 -2.71
C LYS A 158 -3.55 -11.89 -3.43
N PRO A 159 -4.43 -11.14 -2.74
CA PRO A 159 -5.52 -10.47 -3.44
C PRO A 159 -4.97 -9.29 -4.27
N ASP A 160 -5.45 -9.17 -5.50
CA ASP A 160 -5.18 -8.02 -6.36
C ASP A 160 -6.08 -6.84 -6.00
N LEU A 161 -7.26 -7.14 -5.46
CA LEU A 161 -8.22 -6.15 -4.99
C LEU A 161 -8.88 -6.61 -3.68
N ILE A 162 -8.95 -5.70 -2.71
CA ILE A 162 -9.73 -5.89 -1.48
C ILE A 162 -10.80 -4.81 -1.41
N VAL A 163 -12.06 -5.20 -1.26
CA VAL A 163 -13.21 -4.30 -1.16
C VAL A 163 -13.87 -4.42 0.21
N PHE A 164 -14.19 -3.29 0.84
CA PHE A 164 -15.02 -3.20 2.04
C PHE A 164 -16.26 -2.36 1.77
N ASP A 165 -17.44 -2.96 1.74
CA ASP A 165 -18.70 -2.33 1.37
C ASP A 165 -19.82 -2.60 2.40
N PRO A 166 -20.15 -1.64 3.27
CA PRO A 166 -19.50 -0.34 3.46
C PRO A 166 -18.31 -0.40 4.45
N VAL A 167 -17.32 0.46 4.27
CA VAL A 167 -16.13 0.51 5.13
C VAL A 167 -16.46 0.74 6.61
N GLN A 168 -17.54 1.47 6.90
CA GLN A 168 -17.99 1.78 8.26
C GLN A 168 -18.21 0.53 9.11
N SER A 169 -18.77 -0.51 8.52
CA SER A 169 -19.06 -1.76 9.21
C SER A 169 -17.81 -2.51 9.67
N TYR A 170 -16.65 -2.19 9.08
CA TYR A 170 -15.37 -2.86 9.32
C TYR A 170 -14.39 -2.04 10.18
N LEU A 171 -14.75 -0.85 10.63
CA LEU A 171 -13.89 0.01 11.46
C LEU A 171 -13.69 -0.53 12.89
N GLY A 172 -14.58 -1.42 13.34
CA GLY A 172 -14.56 -1.98 14.69
C GLY A 172 -15.26 -1.08 15.73
N ARG A 173 -15.73 -1.72 16.81
CA ARG A 173 -16.57 -1.08 17.84
C ARG A 173 -15.91 0.09 18.59
N LYS A 174 -14.58 0.18 18.60
CA LYS A 174 -13.82 1.22 19.30
C LYS A 174 -13.45 2.41 18.41
N CYS A 175 -13.86 2.41 17.14
CA CYS A 175 -13.57 3.48 16.19
C CYS A 175 -14.78 4.41 16.09
N ASP A 176 -14.65 5.64 16.55
CA ASP A 176 -15.62 6.70 16.29
C ASP A 176 -15.25 7.41 14.98
N MET A 177 -16.11 7.31 13.98
CA MET A 177 -15.91 7.93 12.67
C MET A 177 -15.82 9.45 12.70
N ASN A 178 -16.37 10.08 13.75
CA ASN A 178 -16.30 11.53 13.92
C ASN A 178 -14.98 11.98 14.58
N ARG A 179 -14.17 11.04 15.04
CA ARG A 179 -12.86 11.30 15.63
C ARG A 179 -11.74 10.97 14.63
N THR A 180 -11.08 12.00 14.15
CA THR A 180 -9.99 11.88 13.17
C THR A 180 -8.88 10.93 13.62
N ASP A 181 -8.54 10.91 14.92
CA ASP A 181 -7.49 10.04 15.45
C ASP A 181 -7.85 8.56 15.41
N ASP A 182 -9.14 8.22 15.58
CA ASP A 182 -9.61 6.84 15.50
C ASP A 182 -9.56 6.34 14.07
N VAL A 183 -10.06 7.15 13.14
CA VAL A 183 -10.01 6.84 11.70
C VAL A 183 -8.56 6.72 11.22
N ARG A 184 -7.69 7.65 11.61
CA ARG A 184 -6.26 7.60 11.24
C ARG A 184 -5.61 6.31 11.71
N ARG A 185 -5.82 5.89 12.97
CA ARG A 185 -5.26 4.63 13.49
C ARG A 185 -5.68 3.39 12.68
N VAL A 186 -6.92 3.35 12.23
CA VAL A 186 -7.42 2.25 11.39
C VAL A 186 -6.77 2.30 10.01
N MET A 187 -6.70 3.49 9.40
CA MET A 187 -6.08 3.67 8.08
C MET A 187 -4.58 3.36 8.10
N ASP A 188 -3.86 3.70 9.17
CA ASP A 188 -2.44 3.36 9.33
C ASP A 188 -2.22 1.84 9.39
N LYS A 189 -3.11 1.09 10.04
CA LYS A 189 -3.06 -0.37 10.06
C LYS A 189 -3.36 -0.96 8.68
N LEU A 190 -4.37 -0.45 8.00
CA LEU A 190 -4.72 -0.88 6.66
C LEU A 190 -3.59 -0.59 5.65
N ASN A 191 -2.93 0.57 5.75
CA ASN A 191 -1.76 0.89 4.93
C ASN A 191 -0.61 -0.10 5.13
N LYS A 192 -0.44 -0.64 6.34
CA LYS A 192 0.57 -1.70 6.58
C LYS A 192 0.19 -2.99 5.84
N VAL A 193 -1.07 -3.40 5.90
CA VAL A 193 -1.54 -4.59 5.18
C VAL A 193 -1.31 -4.42 3.68
N VAL A 194 -1.73 -3.29 3.09
CA VAL A 194 -1.59 -3.01 1.65
C VAL A 194 -0.14 -3.02 1.17
N ARG A 195 0.83 -2.62 2.03
CA ARG A 195 2.25 -2.61 1.67
C ARG A 195 2.92 -3.99 1.77
N THR A 196 2.30 -4.94 2.46
CA THR A 196 2.83 -6.29 2.67
C THR A 196 2.18 -7.33 1.74
N THR A 197 1.05 -7.00 1.14
CA THR A 197 0.37 -7.78 0.09
C THR A 197 0.83 -7.35 -1.29
#